data_2b58380a18fa06d7e239232e2c2de17f
#
_entry.id   2b58380a18fa06d7e239232e2c2de17f
#
_cell.length_a   1.000
_cell.length_b   1.000
_cell.length_c   1.000
_cell.angle_alpha   90.00
_cell.angle_beta   90.00
_cell.angle_gamma   90.00
#
_symmetry.space_group_name_H-M   'P 1'
#
loop_
_entity.id
_entity.type
_entity.pdbx_description
1 polymer ?
#
loop_
_entity_poly.entity_id
_entity_poly.type
_entity_poly.pdbx_seq_one_letter_code
_entity_poly.pdbx_strand_id
1 'polypeptide(L)'
;MNKVLSVDTNNRIAWVQPGVINLDLSKKLQPKGFHFAPDPSSQQVCTLGGNVANNSGGPHCLAYGVTDAHVVSLEVVLPDGQVAVLGGAEDETPGLDLRGAFVGSEGTLGIATKIGVRITPNAPAVRTLLLSFATVRDAAQTVSDIIAAGVVPAALEVMDQRMTVAVENYVAAGYP
;
A
#
# COMPACT_ATOMS: atom_id res chain seq x y z
N MET A 1 -6.87 16.65 10.79
CA MET A 1 -6.58 15.28 11.28
C MET A 1 -5.43 14.69 10.45
N ASN A 2 -4.18 15.07 10.78
CA ASN A 2 -2.97 14.69 10.02
C ASN A 2 -1.81 14.25 10.94
N LYS A 3 -2.10 13.70 12.11
CA LYS A 3 -1.06 13.31 13.08
C LYS A 3 -0.82 11.81 13.05
N VAL A 4 0.46 11.42 13.14
CA VAL A 4 0.85 10.06 13.56
C VAL A 4 0.74 10.05 15.08
N LEU A 5 -0.17 9.23 15.61
CA LEU A 5 -0.54 9.21 17.01
C LEU A 5 0.45 8.39 17.83
N SER A 6 0.77 7.19 17.36
CA SER A 6 1.76 6.31 18.00
C SER A 6 2.40 5.39 16.96
N VAL A 7 3.58 4.85 17.29
CA VAL A 7 4.28 3.82 16.53
C VAL A 7 4.78 2.78 17.51
N ASP A 8 4.26 1.59 17.42
CA ASP A 8 4.68 0.41 18.18
C ASP A 8 5.46 -0.52 17.25
N THR A 9 6.77 -0.51 17.36
CA THR A 9 7.66 -1.34 16.53
C THR A 9 7.67 -2.79 16.97
N ASN A 10 7.32 -3.09 18.22
CA ASN A 10 7.29 -4.46 18.74
C ASN A 10 6.10 -5.22 18.16
N ASN A 11 4.93 -4.57 18.15
CA ASN A 11 3.70 -5.14 17.57
C ASN A 11 3.55 -4.79 16.09
N ARG A 12 4.47 -4.00 15.51
CA ARG A 12 4.47 -3.56 14.11
C ARG A 12 3.18 -2.84 13.71
N ILE A 13 2.70 -1.95 14.57
CA ILE A 13 1.48 -1.18 14.35
C ILE A 13 1.79 0.31 14.50
N ALA A 14 1.28 1.12 13.56
CA ALA A 14 1.22 2.56 13.69
C ALA A 14 -0.24 3.02 13.73
N TRP A 15 -0.55 3.93 14.65
CA TRP A 15 -1.84 4.60 14.72
C TRP A 15 -1.73 6.00 14.13
N VAL A 16 -2.60 6.30 13.18
CA VAL A 16 -2.56 7.55 12.42
C VAL A 16 -3.96 8.16 12.28
N GLN A 17 -4.00 9.46 12.04
CA GLN A 17 -5.20 10.15 11.58
C GLN A 17 -5.31 10.08 10.05
N PRO A 18 -6.53 10.14 9.47
CA PRO A 18 -6.76 9.90 8.04
C PRO A 18 -6.07 10.89 7.10
N GLY A 19 -5.77 12.10 7.55
CA GLY A 19 -5.09 13.12 6.75
C GLY A 19 -3.56 13.02 6.74
N VAL A 20 -2.97 11.97 7.33
CA VAL A 20 -1.52 11.72 7.21
C VAL A 20 -1.21 11.33 5.77
N ILE A 21 -0.22 11.99 5.16
CA ILE A 21 0.27 11.66 3.82
C ILE A 21 0.99 10.30 3.87
N ASN A 22 0.72 9.45 2.87
CA ASN A 22 1.28 8.09 2.80
C ASN A 22 2.81 8.09 2.92
N LEU A 23 3.50 8.84 2.07
CA LEU A 23 4.96 8.91 2.08
C LEU A 23 5.53 9.49 3.38
N ASP A 24 4.83 10.42 4.03
CA ASP A 24 5.29 11.01 5.29
C ASP A 24 5.26 10.01 6.44
N LEU A 25 4.28 9.08 6.43
CA LEU A 25 4.30 7.97 7.37
C LEU A 25 5.56 7.11 7.17
N SER A 26 5.84 6.69 5.93
CA SER A 26 7.03 5.88 5.62
C SER A 26 8.34 6.60 5.98
N LYS A 27 8.46 7.89 5.68
CA LYS A 27 9.62 8.71 6.10
C LYS A 27 9.79 8.73 7.62
N LYS A 28 8.69 8.84 8.37
CA LYS A 28 8.72 8.82 9.84
C LYS A 28 9.10 7.47 10.43
N LEU A 29 8.77 6.38 9.72
CA LEU A 29 9.08 5.00 10.11
C LEU A 29 10.52 4.58 9.74
N GLN A 30 11.08 5.14 8.67
CA GLN A 30 12.38 4.76 8.14
C GLN A 30 13.52 4.74 9.18
N PRO A 31 13.69 5.75 10.06
CA PRO A 31 14.73 5.72 11.10
C PRO A 31 14.54 4.61 12.13
N LYS A 32 13.37 3.99 12.18
CA LYS A 32 13.02 2.87 13.06
C LYS A 32 13.18 1.51 12.37
N GLY A 33 13.61 1.50 11.10
CA GLY A 33 13.77 0.29 10.30
C GLY A 33 12.47 -0.24 9.67
N PHE A 34 11.44 0.60 9.52
CA PHE A 34 10.13 0.21 8.99
C PHE A 34 9.65 1.17 7.89
N HIS A 35 8.63 0.73 7.16
CA HIS A 35 7.87 1.54 6.21
C HIS A 35 6.40 1.10 6.21
N PHE A 36 5.53 1.88 5.57
CA PHE A 36 4.16 1.51 5.24
C PHE A 36 4.16 0.96 3.82
N ALA A 37 3.82 -0.32 3.65
CA ALA A 37 4.04 -1.03 2.39
C ALA A 37 3.16 -0.57 1.22
N PRO A 38 1.86 -0.24 1.36
CA PRO A 38 1.08 0.31 0.26
C PRO A 38 1.67 1.64 -0.24
N ASP A 39 2.06 1.67 -1.50
CA ASP A 39 2.80 2.78 -2.11
C ASP A 39 2.21 3.21 -3.46
N PRO A 40 0.95 3.69 -3.50
CA PRO A 40 0.37 4.18 -4.74
C PRO A 40 1.24 5.24 -5.40
N SER A 41 1.18 5.37 -6.71
CA SER A 41 1.95 6.39 -7.47
C SER A 41 1.73 7.81 -6.93
N SER A 42 0.58 8.05 -6.31
CA SER A 42 0.21 9.31 -5.64
C SER A 42 0.71 9.42 -4.20
N GLN A 43 1.57 8.53 -3.69
CA GLN A 43 1.98 8.47 -2.28
C GLN A 43 2.52 9.78 -1.70
N GLN A 44 3.00 10.69 -2.56
CA GLN A 44 3.49 12.00 -2.14
C GLN A 44 2.36 12.98 -1.74
N VAL A 45 1.14 12.72 -2.18
CA VAL A 45 -0.02 13.62 -1.97
C VAL A 45 -1.25 12.91 -1.42
N CYS A 46 -1.39 11.58 -1.62
CA CYS A 46 -2.51 10.83 -1.08
C CYS A 46 -2.41 10.68 0.44
N THR A 47 -3.57 10.58 1.08
CA THR A 47 -3.68 10.42 2.53
C THR A 47 -4.01 8.98 2.91
N LEU A 48 -3.71 8.58 4.16
CA LEU A 48 -4.06 7.26 4.66
C LEU A 48 -5.57 7.02 4.63
N GLY A 49 -6.38 8.05 4.92
CA GLY A 49 -7.85 7.97 4.80
C GLY A 49 -8.31 7.76 3.36
N GLY A 50 -7.66 8.40 2.39
CA GLY A 50 -7.91 8.16 0.96
C GLY A 50 -7.51 6.75 0.54
N ASN A 51 -6.38 6.24 1.03
CA ASN A 51 -5.96 4.87 0.77
C ASN A 51 -6.96 3.86 1.33
N VAL A 52 -7.47 4.08 2.55
CA VAL A 52 -8.52 3.24 3.15
C VAL A 52 -9.81 3.31 2.33
N ALA A 53 -10.25 4.52 1.95
CA ALA A 53 -11.49 4.70 1.20
C ALA A 53 -11.47 3.99 -0.17
N ASN A 54 -10.31 3.97 -0.84
CA ASN A 54 -10.17 3.39 -2.19
C ASN A 54 -9.53 2.01 -2.21
N ASN A 55 -9.16 1.45 -1.06
CA ASN A 55 -8.33 0.25 -0.97
C ASN A 55 -7.10 0.34 -1.89
N SER A 56 -6.36 1.43 -1.77
CA SER A 56 -5.28 1.77 -2.70
C SER A 56 -4.16 0.73 -2.69
N GLY A 57 -3.60 0.49 -3.86
CA GLY A 57 -2.41 -0.33 -4.06
C GLY A 57 -1.31 0.43 -4.79
N GLY A 58 -0.20 -0.24 -5.08
CA GLY A 58 0.97 0.30 -5.77
C GLY A 58 1.81 -0.81 -6.41
N PRO A 59 3.01 -0.48 -6.91
CA PRO A 59 3.89 -1.45 -7.58
C PRO A 59 4.25 -2.66 -6.71
N HIS A 60 4.26 -2.49 -5.39
CA HIS A 60 4.62 -3.55 -4.44
C HIS A 60 3.44 -4.44 -3.99
N CYS A 61 2.24 -4.27 -4.59
CA CYS A 61 1.05 -5.07 -4.23
C CYS A 61 1.22 -6.57 -4.45
N LEU A 62 2.05 -6.98 -5.42
CA LEU A 62 2.34 -8.40 -5.66
C LEU A 62 2.90 -9.07 -4.40
N ALA A 63 3.82 -8.40 -3.72
CA ALA A 63 4.49 -8.94 -2.54
C ALA A 63 3.74 -8.66 -1.23
N TYR A 64 3.12 -7.49 -1.10
CA TYR A 64 2.61 -7.01 0.18
C TYR A 64 1.09 -6.87 0.24
N GLY A 65 0.40 -6.96 -0.89
CA GLY A 65 -1.05 -6.71 -0.96
C GLY A 65 -1.40 -5.22 -1.04
N VAL A 66 -2.70 -4.94 -1.05
CA VAL A 66 -3.28 -3.60 -1.07
C VAL A 66 -3.52 -3.07 0.35
N THR A 67 -4.09 -1.88 0.48
CA THR A 67 -4.29 -1.21 1.79
C THR A 67 -5.04 -2.09 2.80
N ASP A 68 -6.04 -2.86 2.38
CA ASP A 68 -6.82 -3.75 3.27
C ASP A 68 -5.93 -4.74 4.05
N ALA A 69 -4.94 -5.33 3.41
CA ALA A 69 -4.00 -6.24 4.05
C ALA A 69 -3.17 -5.59 5.18
N HIS A 70 -3.15 -4.27 5.24
CA HIS A 70 -2.35 -3.50 6.20
C HIS A 70 -3.17 -2.74 7.23
N VAL A 71 -4.49 -2.64 7.06
CA VAL A 71 -5.36 -2.02 8.07
C VAL A 71 -5.70 -3.05 9.13
N VAL A 72 -5.37 -2.77 10.38
CA VAL A 72 -5.68 -3.67 11.51
C VAL A 72 -6.90 -3.21 12.29
N SER A 73 -7.13 -1.91 12.37
CA SER A 73 -8.29 -1.35 13.06
C SER A 73 -8.64 0.04 12.55
N LEU A 74 -9.91 0.39 12.65
CA LEU A 74 -10.45 1.70 12.27
C LEU A 74 -11.35 2.23 13.39
N GLU A 75 -11.16 3.47 13.81
CA GLU A 75 -12.19 4.24 14.50
C GLU A 75 -12.94 5.02 13.44
N VAL A 76 -14.25 4.84 13.38
CA VAL A 76 -15.12 5.42 12.35
C VAL A 76 -16.31 6.15 12.97
N VAL A 77 -16.77 7.21 12.30
CA VAL A 77 -18.04 7.87 12.59
C VAL A 77 -19.06 7.36 11.58
N LEU A 78 -20.11 6.75 12.07
CA LEU A 78 -21.21 6.21 11.26
C LEU A 78 -22.19 7.31 10.81
N PRO A 79 -23.11 7.02 9.85
CA PRO A 79 -24.07 8.01 9.34
C PRO A 79 -25.00 8.60 10.39
N ASP A 80 -25.25 7.87 11.48
CA ASP A 80 -26.05 8.32 12.64
C ASP A 80 -25.25 9.15 13.67
N GLY A 81 -23.95 9.38 13.41
CA GLY A 81 -23.03 10.12 14.29
C GLY A 81 -22.42 9.27 15.41
N GLN A 82 -22.74 7.99 15.51
CA GLN A 82 -22.10 7.10 16.48
C GLN A 82 -20.64 6.82 16.08
N VAL A 83 -19.78 6.67 17.09
CA VAL A 83 -18.39 6.24 16.90
C VAL A 83 -18.30 4.74 17.12
N ALA A 84 -17.75 4.04 16.14
CA ALA A 84 -17.51 2.61 16.21
C ALA A 84 -16.02 2.30 16.01
N VAL A 85 -15.58 1.18 16.56
CA VAL A 85 -14.24 0.61 16.31
C VAL A 85 -14.41 -0.68 15.54
N LEU A 86 -13.81 -0.76 14.37
CA LEU A 86 -13.83 -1.92 13.48
C LEU A 86 -12.46 -2.59 13.50
N GLY A 87 -12.42 -3.91 13.65
CA GLY A 87 -11.18 -4.66 13.80
C GLY A 87 -10.55 -4.47 15.19
N GLY A 88 -9.33 -4.96 15.37
CA GLY A 88 -8.56 -4.90 16.60
C GLY A 88 -7.08 -5.07 16.35
N ALA A 89 -6.25 -4.96 17.41
CA ALA A 89 -4.82 -5.22 17.33
C ALA A 89 -4.52 -6.73 17.14
N GLU A 90 -5.48 -7.60 17.42
CA GLU A 90 -5.42 -9.03 17.22
C GLU A 90 -5.97 -9.40 15.84
N ASP A 91 -5.39 -10.41 15.21
CA ASP A 91 -5.75 -10.81 13.84
C ASP A 91 -7.16 -11.44 13.74
N GLU A 92 -7.76 -11.83 14.87
CA GLU A 92 -9.07 -12.45 14.91
C GLU A 92 -10.09 -11.57 15.66
N THR A 93 -11.03 -10.99 14.93
CA THR A 93 -12.25 -10.40 15.49
C THR A 93 -13.42 -11.39 15.32
N PRO A 94 -14.17 -11.71 16.40
CA PRO A 94 -15.34 -12.58 16.26
C PRO A 94 -16.38 -11.96 15.35
N GLY A 95 -16.96 -12.76 14.43
CA GLY A 95 -18.05 -12.34 13.57
C GLY A 95 -17.61 -11.92 12.16
N LEU A 96 -18.37 -11.00 11.55
CA LEU A 96 -18.11 -10.53 10.19
C LEU A 96 -16.93 -9.53 10.18
N ASP A 97 -16.11 -9.58 9.15
CA ASP A 97 -15.05 -8.60 8.93
C ASP A 97 -15.62 -7.25 8.46
N LEU A 98 -16.13 -6.47 9.40
CA LEU A 98 -16.65 -5.14 9.12
C LEU A 98 -15.54 -4.15 8.76
N ARG A 99 -14.30 -4.38 9.19
CA ARG A 99 -13.14 -3.60 8.82
C ARG A 99 -12.84 -3.76 7.32
N GLY A 100 -12.77 -5.00 6.83
CA GLY A 100 -12.58 -5.28 5.41
C GLY A 100 -13.75 -4.75 4.55
N ALA A 101 -15.00 -4.82 5.05
CA ALA A 101 -16.13 -4.21 4.36
C ALA A 101 -16.04 -2.67 4.28
N PHE A 102 -15.44 -2.02 5.28
CA PHE A 102 -15.26 -0.56 5.31
C PHE A 102 -14.14 -0.09 4.38
N VAL A 103 -13.04 -0.84 4.27
CA VAL A 103 -11.92 -0.52 3.37
C VAL A 103 -12.39 -0.65 1.92
N GLY A 104 -12.22 0.39 1.12
CA GLY A 104 -12.70 0.46 -0.26
C GLY A 104 -14.17 0.92 -0.40
N SER A 105 -14.82 1.33 0.69
CA SER A 105 -16.20 1.81 0.65
C SER A 105 -16.39 3.22 0.09
N GLU A 106 -15.31 3.91 -0.26
CA GLU A 106 -15.31 5.29 -0.80
C GLU A 106 -16.10 6.30 0.06
N GLY A 107 -16.10 6.07 1.39
CA GLY A 107 -16.80 6.94 2.35
C GLY A 107 -18.31 6.71 2.43
N THR A 108 -18.86 5.70 1.75
CA THR A 108 -20.30 5.42 1.76
C THR A 108 -20.81 4.80 3.06
N LEU A 109 -19.92 4.20 3.86
CA LEU A 109 -20.26 3.53 5.13
C LEU A 109 -19.95 4.39 6.36
N GLY A 110 -19.21 5.48 6.22
CA GLY A 110 -18.80 6.34 7.33
C GLY A 110 -17.49 7.07 7.08
N ILE A 111 -16.98 7.73 8.12
CA ILE A 111 -15.76 8.52 8.07
C ILE A 111 -14.74 7.96 9.06
N ALA A 112 -13.58 7.51 8.56
CA ALA A 112 -12.48 7.08 9.43
C ALA A 112 -11.85 8.29 10.13
N THR A 113 -11.65 8.18 11.45
CA THR A 113 -11.04 9.22 12.29
C THR A 113 -9.69 8.81 12.86
N LYS A 114 -9.49 7.48 13.06
CA LYS A 114 -8.18 6.90 13.37
C LYS A 114 -8.02 5.59 12.60
N ILE A 115 -6.80 5.32 12.18
CA ILE A 115 -6.44 4.16 11.39
C ILE A 115 -5.25 3.49 12.07
N GLY A 116 -5.41 2.24 12.47
CA GLY A 116 -4.32 1.36 12.88
C GLY A 116 -3.80 0.61 11.66
N VAL A 117 -2.54 0.80 11.33
CA VAL A 117 -1.91 0.14 10.17
C VAL A 117 -0.74 -0.71 10.60
N ARG A 118 -0.58 -1.85 9.92
CA ARG A 118 0.60 -2.70 10.02
C ARG A 118 1.79 -2.01 9.35
N ILE A 119 2.94 -2.02 9.99
CA ILE A 119 4.19 -1.50 9.43
C ILE A 119 5.12 -2.66 9.09
N THR A 120 5.81 -2.53 7.95
CA THR A 120 6.66 -3.57 7.38
C THR A 120 8.12 -3.26 7.64
N PRO A 121 8.95 -4.23 8.08
CA PRO A 121 10.39 -4.04 8.20
C PRO A 121 11.01 -3.68 6.86
N ASN A 122 11.99 -2.79 6.87
CA ASN A 122 12.74 -2.46 5.66
C ASN A 122 13.55 -3.67 5.19
N ALA A 123 13.58 -3.89 3.88
CA ALA A 123 14.43 -4.92 3.30
C ALA A 123 15.91 -4.58 3.54
N PRO A 124 16.74 -5.56 3.92
CA PRO A 124 18.17 -5.33 4.17
C PRO A 124 18.95 -4.98 2.89
N ALA A 125 18.44 -5.39 1.73
CA ALA A 125 19.01 -5.10 0.43
C ALA A 125 17.93 -5.12 -0.65
N VAL A 126 18.14 -4.34 -1.71
CA VAL A 126 17.30 -4.31 -2.90
C VAL A 126 18.17 -4.58 -4.11
N ARG A 127 17.68 -5.34 -5.08
CA ARG A 127 18.27 -5.54 -6.40
C ARG A 127 17.19 -5.24 -7.44
N THR A 128 17.53 -4.39 -8.38
CA THR A 128 16.67 -4.02 -9.50
C THR A 128 17.24 -4.58 -10.79
N LEU A 129 16.40 -5.18 -11.60
CA LEU A 129 16.72 -5.69 -12.93
C LEU A 129 15.88 -4.93 -13.95
N LEU A 130 16.50 -4.51 -15.04
CA LEU A 130 15.84 -4.00 -16.24
C LEU A 130 16.08 -5.03 -17.35
N LEU A 131 14.99 -5.56 -17.90
CA LEU A 131 15.01 -6.58 -18.93
C LEU A 131 14.30 -6.07 -20.18
N SER A 132 14.92 -6.27 -21.34
CA SER A 132 14.33 -5.93 -22.63
C SER A 132 13.89 -7.20 -23.35
N PHE A 133 12.69 -7.17 -23.96
CA PHE A 133 12.10 -8.28 -24.70
C PHE A 133 11.70 -7.84 -26.10
N ALA A 134 11.78 -8.77 -27.04
CA ALA A 134 11.36 -8.52 -28.41
C ALA A 134 9.85 -8.32 -28.55
N THR A 135 9.06 -8.96 -27.68
CA THR A 135 7.60 -8.83 -27.67
C THR A 135 7.03 -8.69 -26.27
N VAL A 136 5.87 -8.05 -26.15
CA VAL A 136 5.12 -7.96 -24.87
C VAL A 136 4.73 -9.36 -24.38
N ARG A 137 4.50 -10.32 -25.30
CA ARG A 137 4.19 -11.71 -24.94
C ARG A 137 5.33 -12.36 -24.19
N ASP A 138 6.58 -12.18 -24.63
CA ASP A 138 7.75 -12.77 -23.97
C ASP A 138 7.97 -12.15 -22.59
N ALA A 139 7.74 -10.83 -22.46
CA ALA A 139 7.77 -10.17 -21.16
C ALA A 139 6.71 -10.74 -20.22
N ALA A 140 5.46 -10.87 -20.66
CA ALA A 140 4.38 -11.43 -19.85
C ALA A 140 4.61 -12.91 -19.48
N GLN A 141 5.16 -13.70 -20.41
CA GLN A 141 5.52 -15.10 -20.13
C GLN A 141 6.62 -15.17 -19.06
N THR A 142 7.64 -14.31 -19.15
CA THR A 142 8.71 -14.24 -18.15
C THR A 142 8.15 -13.91 -16.77
N VAL A 143 7.20 -12.97 -16.64
CA VAL A 143 6.53 -12.67 -15.37
C VAL A 143 5.85 -13.93 -14.82
N SER A 144 5.11 -14.65 -15.66
CA SER A 144 4.43 -15.88 -15.27
C SER A 144 5.42 -16.97 -14.81
N ASP A 145 6.53 -17.13 -15.51
CA ASP A 145 7.55 -18.12 -15.22
C ASP A 145 8.28 -17.81 -13.90
N ILE A 146 8.57 -16.55 -13.61
CA ILE A 146 9.15 -16.09 -12.34
C ILE A 146 8.25 -16.52 -11.17
N ILE A 147 6.95 -16.21 -11.27
CA ILE A 147 5.99 -16.56 -10.21
C ILE A 147 5.82 -18.08 -10.11
N ALA A 148 5.75 -18.81 -11.23
CA ALA A 148 5.65 -20.26 -11.26
C ALA A 148 6.89 -20.95 -10.65
N ALA A 149 8.05 -20.31 -10.73
CA ALA A 149 9.27 -20.77 -10.08
C ALA A 149 9.29 -20.53 -8.54
N GLY A 150 8.22 -19.98 -7.97
CA GLY A 150 8.11 -19.67 -6.54
C GLY A 150 8.87 -18.41 -6.13
N VAL A 151 9.31 -17.59 -7.07
CA VAL A 151 9.96 -16.31 -6.79
C VAL A 151 8.89 -15.21 -6.77
N VAL A 152 8.75 -14.53 -5.63
CA VAL A 152 7.84 -13.38 -5.49
C VAL A 152 8.69 -12.11 -5.36
N PRO A 153 8.95 -11.38 -6.46
CA PRO A 153 9.67 -10.12 -6.41
C PRO A 153 8.86 -9.06 -5.62
N ALA A 154 9.55 -8.08 -5.07
CA ALA A 154 8.90 -6.96 -4.39
C ALA A 154 7.99 -6.18 -5.34
N ALA A 155 8.41 -6.00 -6.60
CA ALA A 155 7.61 -5.41 -7.67
C ALA A 155 7.96 -6.06 -9.01
N LEU A 156 6.96 -6.11 -9.92
CA LEU A 156 7.11 -6.47 -11.32
C LEU A 156 6.34 -5.44 -12.15
N GLU A 157 7.06 -4.66 -12.93
CA GLU A 157 6.48 -3.64 -13.79
C GLU A 157 6.80 -3.96 -15.25
N VAL A 158 5.81 -3.83 -16.12
CA VAL A 158 5.96 -4.04 -17.57
C VAL A 158 5.55 -2.76 -18.28
N MET A 159 6.37 -2.32 -19.22
CA MET A 159 6.11 -1.17 -20.06
C MET A 159 6.23 -1.57 -21.52
N ASP A 160 5.21 -1.28 -22.33
CA ASP A 160 5.28 -1.54 -23.76
C ASP A 160 6.13 -0.49 -24.51
N GLN A 161 6.47 -0.79 -25.75
CA GLN A 161 7.31 0.09 -26.55
C GLN A 161 6.71 1.50 -26.73
N ARG A 162 5.38 1.61 -26.88
CA ARG A 162 4.74 2.92 -27.07
C ARG A 162 4.87 3.79 -25.81
N MET A 163 4.67 3.17 -24.65
CA MET A 163 4.83 3.83 -23.36
C MET A 163 6.31 4.18 -23.13
N THR A 164 7.23 3.26 -23.44
CA THR A 164 8.69 3.51 -23.32
C THR A 164 9.09 4.73 -24.14
N VAL A 165 8.68 4.80 -25.41
CA VAL A 165 8.97 5.95 -26.30
C VAL A 165 8.35 7.25 -25.75
N ALA A 166 7.11 7.19 -25.23
CA ALA A 166 6.45 8.36 -24.67
C ALA A 166 7.19 8.89 -23.43
N VAL A 167 7.60 7.98 -22.51
CA VAL A 167 8.37 8.32 -21.32
C VAL A 167 9.74 8.89 -21.68
N GLU A 168 10.46 8.26 -22.62
CA GLU A 168 11.77 8.74 -23.07
C GLU A 168 11.71 10.14 -23.69
N ASN A 169 10.68 10.42 -24.49
CA ASN A 169 10.48 11.75 -25.08
C ASN A 169 10.21 12.83 -24.03
N TYR A 170 9.69 12.45 -22.85
CA TYR A 170 9.35 13.41 -21.79
C TYR A 170 10.42 13.51 -20.70
N VAL A 171 10.98 12.38 -20.25
CA VAL A 171 11.85 12.31 -19.07
C VAL A 171 13.32 12.08 -19.44
N ALA A 172 13.58 11.46 -20.62
CA ALA A 172 14.92 11.02 -21.03
C ALA A 172 15.62 10.15 -19.95
N ALA A 173 14.93 9.09 -19.51
CA ALA A 173 15.36 8.20 -18.44
C ALA A 173 16.48 7.24 -18.88
N GLY A 174 16.70 7.06 -20.18
CA GLY A 174 17.73 6.18 -20.75
C GLY A 174 17.30 4.72 -20.87
N TYR A 175 16.02 4.47 -21.08
CA TYR A 175 15.52 3.12 -21.39
C TYR A 175 16.03 2.64 -22.76
N PRO A 176 16.34 1.33 -22.89
CA PRO A 176 16.84 0.76 -24.14
C PRO A 176 15.79 0.71 -25.24
#